data_dde8345b434ba7dc0dd218595049aeec
#
_entry.id   dde8345b434ba7dc0dd218595049aeec
#
_cell.length_a   1.000
_cell.length_b   1.000
_cell.length_c   1.000
_cell.angle_alpha   90.00
_cell.angle_beta   90.00
_cell.angle_gamma   90.00
#
_symmetry.space_group_name_H-M   'P 1'
#
loop_
_entity.id
_entity.type
_entity.pdbx_description
1 polymer ?
#
loop_
_entity_poly.entity_id
_entity_poly.type
_entity_poly.pdbx_seq_one_letter_code
_entity_poly.pdbx_strand_id
1 'polypeptide(L)'
;MSVRSETLDEVIKWLKAQADSEWERAKDGLSDGYGGFDAYTRAIQHCQDMIVEDEASSGKHAEIALLKHLADTFDERLRKAEQAKDGEAGYTYNDGQSDAFGWAATYCRLMLERERRHEGKERNDA
;
A
#
# COMPACT_ATOMS: atom_id res chain seq x y z
N MET A 1 8.84 -19.49 4.32
CA MET A 1 7.91 -18.42 3.98
C MET A 1 7.39 -18.60 2.57
N SER A 2 6.11 -18.37 2.33
CA SER A 2 5.57 -18.40 0.97
C SER A 2 6.00 -17.16 0.20
N VAL A 3 5.99 -17.23 -1.13
CA VAL A 3 6.25 -16.08 -2.01
C VAL A 3 5.30 -14.92 -1.68
N ARG A 4 4.04 -15.24 -1.37
CA ARG A 4 3.04 -14.25 -0.99
C ARG A 4 3.42 -13.54 0.31
N SER A 5 3.90 -14.26 1.32
CA SER A 5 4.34 -13.67 2.59
C SER A 5 5.57 -12.78 2.39
N GLU A 6 6.50 -13.18 1.52
CA GLU A 6 7.67 -12.36 1.18
C GLU A 6 7.26 -11.05 0.50
N THR A 7 6.29 -11.12 -0.42
CA THR A 7 5.75 -9.93 -1.08
C THR A 7 5.07 -9.01 -0.08
N LEU A 8 4.26 -9.55 0.82
CA LEU A 8 3.62 -8.77 1.88
C LEU A 8 4.65 -8.12 2.80
N ASP A 9 5.70 -8.84 3.17
CA ASP A 9 6.80 -8.28 3.97
C ASP A 9 7.47 -7.11 3.26
N GLU A 10 7.70 -7.21 1.95
CA GLU A 10 8.30 -6.13 1.17
C GLU A 10 7.40 -4.88 1.15
N VAL A 11 6.09 -5.07 0.95
CA VAL A 11 5.11 -3.98 1.00
C VAL A 11 5.08 -3.37 2.41
N ILE A 12 5.07 -4.18 3.45
CA ILE A 12 5.06 -3.72 4.84
C ILE A 12 6.32 -2.89 5.14
N LYS A 13 7.48 -3.30 4.69
CA LYS A 13 8.73 -2.55 4.89
C LYS A 13 8.65 -1.17 4.25
N TRP A 14 8.13 -1.10 3.03
CA TRP A 14 7.95 0.19 2.36
C TRP A 14 6.95 1.06 3.12
N LEU A 15 5.82 0.49 3.53
CA LEU A 15 4.79 1.22 4.29
C LEU A 15 5.33 1.74 5.62
N LYS A 16 6.14 0.95 6.32
CA LYS A 16 6.77 1.38 7.59
C LYS A 16 7.70 2.56 7.37
N ALA A 17 8.50 2.54 6.32
CA ALA A 17 9.38 3.66 5.98
C ALA A 17 8.57 4.93 5.70
N GLN A 18 7.46 4.82 4.99
CA GLN A 18 6.57 5.95 4.73
C GLN A 18 5.90 6.46 6.00
N ALA A 19 5.43 5.55 6.86
CA ALA A 19 4.82 5.92 8.14
C ALA A 19 5.80 6.69 9.03
N ASP A 20 7.04 6.23 9.12
CA ASP A 20 8.09 6.91 9.90
C ASP A 20 8.36 8.31 9.34
N SER A 21 8.42 8.46 8.03
CA SER A 21 8.61 9.74 7.36
C SER A 21 7.47 10.71 7.67
N GLU A 22 6.23 10.25 7.59
CA GLU A 22 5.06 11.07 7.91
C GLU A 22 5.02 11.47 9.38
N TRP A 23 5.41 10.57 10.28
CA TRP A 23 5.48 10.86 11.71
C TRP A 23 6.47 11.99 11.99
N GLU A 24 7.66 11.92 11.39
CA GLU A 24 8.69 12.96 11.56
C GLU A 24 8.21 14.31 11.01
N ARG A 25 7.54 14.31 9.87
CA ARG A 25 6.99 15.55 9.28
C ARG A 25 5.89 16.15 10.17
N ALA A 26 5.01 15.33 10.72
CA ALA A 26 3.95 15.79 11.62
C ALA A 26 4.52 16.36 12.91
N LYS A 27 5.52 15.71 13.47
CA LYS A 27 6.21 16.10 14.68
C LYS A 27 6.91 17.44 14.52
N ASP A 28 7.49 17.71 13.35
CA ASP A 28 8.18 18.97 13.05
C ASP A 28 7.22 20.09 12.61
N GLY A 29 5.91 19.83 12.55
CA GLY A 29 4.91 20.80 12.16
C GLY A 29 4.93 21.15 10.68
N LEU A 30 5.61 20.35 9.84
CA LEU A 30 5.74 20.59 8.41
C LEU A 30 4.49 20.19 7.61
N SER A 31 3.61 19.42 8.21
CA SER A 31 2.34 19.03 7.58
C SER A 31 1.38 18.51 8.64
N ASP A 32 0.11 18.37 8.27
CA ASP A 32 -0.90 17.66 9.08
C ASP A 32 -0.72 16.14 8.85
N GLY A 33 0.52 15.68 9.02
CA GLY A 33 0.97 14.35 8.63
C GLY A 33 0.35 13.17 9.37
N TYR A 34 -0.44 13.43 10.41
CA TYR A 34 -1.11 12.34 11.15
C TYR A 34 -2.09 11.56 10.27
N GLY A 35 -2.74 12.22 9.28
CA GLY A 35 -3.59 11.51 8.32
C GLY A 35 -2.83 10.51 7.50
N GLY A 36 -1.67 10.89 6.99
CA GLY A 36 -0.78 10.01 6.25
C GLY A 36 -0.22 8.89 7.11
N PHE A 37 0.25 9.22 8.31
CA PHE A 37 0.75 8.23 9.27
C PHE A 37 -0.31 7.17 9.59
N ASP A 38 -1.53 7.61 9.90
CA ASP A 38 -2.63 6.67 10.20
C ASP A 38 -2.97 5.80 9.00
N ALA A 39 -2.97 6.36 7.79
CA ALA A 39 -3.25 5.58 6.58
C ALA A 39 -2.21 4.49 6.35
N TYR A 40 -0.92 4.82 6.47
CA TYR A 40 0.15 3.84 6.32
C TYR A 40 0.08 2.76 7.42
N THR A 41 -0.24 3.14 8.65
CA THR A 41 -0.41 2.20 9.76
C THR A 41 -1.56 1.23 9.49
N ARG A 42 -2.69 1.70 8.99
CA ARG A 42 -3.83 0.86 8.63
C ARG A 42 -3.49 -0.07 7.46
N ALA A 43 -2.73 0.42 6.48
CA ALA A 43 -2.27 -0.40 5.36
C ALA A 43 -1.35 -1.53 5.84
N ILE A 44 -0.43 -1.22 6.77
CA ILE A 44 0.45 -2.22 7.39
C ILE A 44 -0.40 -3.29 8.10
N GLN A 45 -1.38 -2.87 8.88
CA GLN A 45 -2.25 -3.80 9.61
C GLN A 45 -3.00 -4.72 8.65
N HIS A 46 -3.52 -4.17 7.55
CA HIS A 46 -4.20 -4.97 6.53
C HIS A 46 -3.27 -6.04 5.94
N CYS A 47 -2.03 -5.67 5.61
CA CYS A 47 -1.05 -6.61 5.09
C CYS A 47 -0.69 -7.69 6.12
N GLN A 48 -0.54 -7.32 7.38
CA GLN A 48 -0.25 -8.28 8.47
C GLN A 48 -1.40 -9.27 8.66
N ASP A 49 -2.63 -8.79 8.61
CA ASP A 49 -3.81 -9.65 8.71
C ASP A 49 -3.86 -10.66 7.55
N MET A 50 -3.49 -10.23 6.35
CA MET A 50 -3.44 -11.13 5.19
C MET A 50 -2.39 -12.21 5.34
N ILE A 51 -1.24 -11.93 5.97
CA ILE A 51 -0.21 -12.94 6.23
C ILE A 51 -0.77 -14.07 7.10
N VAL A 52 -1.52 -13.71 8.13
CA VAL A 52 -2.13 -14.70 9.05
C VAL A 52 -3.16 -15.56 8.33
N GLU A 53 -3.96 -14.97 7.44
CA GLU A 53 -5.07 -15.68 6.77
C GLU A 53 -4.63 -16.61 5.66
N ASP A 54 -3.47 -16.37 5.03
CA ASP A 54 -3.17 -16.97 3.72
C ASP A 54 -1.78 -17.60 3.59
N GLU A 55 -1.31 -18.28 4.62
CA GLU A 55 -0.03 -19.02 4.53
C GLU A 55 -0.03 -20.15 3.50
N ALA A 56 -1.21 -20.57 3.05
CA ALA A 56 -1.37 -21.72 2.16
C ALA A 56 -1.26 -21.41 0.67
N SER A 57 -1.39 -20.17 0.27
CA SER A 57 -1.33 -19.78 -1.16
C SER A 57 0.09 -19.42 -1.56
N SER A 58 0.67 -20.17 -2.47
CA SER A 58 2.01 -19.90 -2.97
C SER A 58 2.02 -19.89 -4.50
N GLY A 59 2.98 -19.16 -5.08
CA GLY A 59 3.19 -19.09 -6.50
C GLY A 59 3.02 -17.68 -7.07
N LYS A 60 3.50 -17.51 -8.30
CA LYS A 60 3.55 -16.19 -8.95
C LYS A 60 2.18 -15.60 -9.23
N HIS A 61 1.21 -16.45 -9.58
CA HIS A 61 -0.17 -15.99 -9.80
C HIS A 61 -0.81 -15.47 -8.53
N ALA A 62 -0.50 -16.10 -7.38
CA ALA A 62 -0.99 -15.63 -6.08
C ALA A 62 -0.38 -14.27 -5.72
N GLU A 63 0.89 -14.05 -6.05
CA GLU A 63 1.57 -12.77 -5.86
C GLU A 63 0.94 -11.66 -6.70
N ILE A 64 0.68 -11.91 -7.97
CA ILE A 64 0.04 -10.95 -8.88
C ILE A 64 -1.37 -10.62 -8.39
N ALA A 65 -2.15 -11.62 -8.02
CA ALA A 65 -3.50 -11.43 -7.49
C ALA A 65 -3.49 -10.63 -6.18
N LEU A 66 -2.51 -10.87 -5.31
CA LEU A 66 -2.33 -10.14 -4.06
C LEU A 66 -2.05 -8.66 -4.33
N LEU A 67 -1.09 -8.35 -5.20
CA LEU A 67 -0.72 -6.97 -5.50
C LEU A 67 -1.89 -6.22 -6.13
N LYS A 68 -2.65 -6.86 -6.99
CA LYS A 68 -3.86 -6.29 -7.57
C LYS A 68 -4.91 -6.00 -6.49
N HIS A 69 -5.13 -6.95 -5.58
CA HIS A 69 -6.06 -6.78 -4.46
C HIS A 69 -5.65 -5.60 -3.57
N LEU A 70 -4.37 -5.49 -3.22
CA LEU A 70 -3.85 -4.39 -2.40
C LEU A 70 -4.05 -3.05 -3.11
N ALA A 71 -3.71 -2.97 -4.39
CA ALA A 71 -3.89 -1.74 -5.17
C ALA A 71 -5.35 -1.31 -5.19
N ASP A 72 -6.27 -2.24 -5.44
CA ASP A 72 -7.71 -1.97 -5.48
C ASP A 72 -8.24 -1.54 -4.11
N THR A 73 -7.78 -2.18 -3.04
CA THR A 73 -8.16 -1.84 -1.66
C THR A 73 -7.72 -0.43 -1.31
N PHE A 74 -6.49 -0.07 -1.64
CA PHE A 74 -5.97 1.27 -1.36
C PHE A 74 -6.67 2.34 -2.19
N ASP A 75 -7.01 2.04 -3.45
CA ASP A 75 -7.81 2.94 -4.28
C ASP A 75 -9.20 3.19 -3.68
N GLU A 76 -9.83 2.16 -3.14
CA GLU A 76 -11.14 2.31 -2.50
C GLU A 76 -11.05 3.20 -1.27
N ARG A 77 -10.03 3.00 -0.44
CA ARG A 77 -9.78 3.84 0.74
C ARG A 77 -9.46 5.28 0.36
N LEU A 78 -8.71 5.47 -0.73
CA LEU A 78 -8.45 6.80 -1.30
C LEU A 78 -9.75 7.50 -1.66
N ARG A 79 -10.64 6.82 -2.37
CA ARG A 79 -11.94 7.39 -2.76
C ARG A 79 -12.78 7.78 -1.55
N LYS A 80 -12.78 6.96 -0.50
CA LYS A 80 -13.49 7.29 0.75
C LYS A 80 -12.91 8.53 1.41
N ALA A 81 -11.58 8.68 1.43
CA ALA A 81 -10.92 9.85 1.98
C ALA A 81 -11.24 11.11 1.15
N GLU A 82 -11.26 11.00 -0.18
CA GLU A 82 -11.64 12.10 -1.07
C GLU A 82 -13.07 12.56 -0.82
N GLN A 83 -14.00 11.64 -0.64
CA GLN A 83 -15.39 11.96 -0.32
C GLN A 83 -15.52 12.65 1.04
N ALA A 84 -14.70 12.28 2.01
CA ALA A 84 -14.73 12.88 3.34
C ALA A 84 -14.16 14.30 3.37
N LYS A 85 -13.42 14.73 2.33
CA LYS A 85 -12.83 16.07 2.24
C LYS A 85 -13.84 17.17 1.86
N ASP A 86 -15.04 16.83 1.50
CA ASP A 86 -16.04 17.77 1.01
C ASP A 86 -16.24 18.93 2.00
N GLY A 87 -15.93 20.16 1.56
CA GLY A 87 -16.09 21.35 2.36
C GLY A 87 -14.95 21.69 3.31
N GLU A 88 -13.90 20.89 3.37
CA GLU A 88 -12.74 21.16 4.22
C GLU A 88 -11.78 22.15 3.52
N ALA A 89 -11.24 23.11 4.29
CA ALA A 89 -10.29 24.09 3.79
C ALA A 89 -8.86 23.73 4.24
N GLY A 90 -7.89 23.89 3.34
CA GLY A 90 -6.49 23.63 3.61
C GLY A 90 -6.13 22.15 3.56
N TYR A 91 -4.91 21.80 3.94
CA TYR A 91 -4.46 20.41 3.99
C TYR A 91 -4.90 19.80 5.32
N THR A 92 -5.76 18.80 5.25
CA THR A 92 -6.43 18.19 6.39
C THR A 92 -5.99 16.76 6.60
N TYR A 93 -6.50 16.14 7.69
CA TYR A 93 -6.34 14.71 7.96
C TYR A 93 -6.77 13.85 6.75
N ASN A 94 -7.90 14.21 6.12
CA ASN A 94 -8.40 13.46 4.96
C ASN A 94 -7.51 13.63 3.72
N ASP A 95 -6.86 14.76 3.55
CA ASP A 95 -5.87 14.95 2.50
C ASP A 95 -4.68 14.02 2.71
N GLY A 96 -4.19 13.90 3.93
CA GLY A 96 -3.13 12.96 4.28
C GLY A 96 -3.52 11.52 4.02
N GLN A 97 -4.76 11.13 4.36
CA GLN A 97 -5.29 9.79 4.07
C GLN A 97 -5.31 9.53 2.56
N SER A 98 -5.84 10.46 1.79
CA SER A 98 -5.93 10.37 0.33
C SER A 98 -4.55 10.22 -0.31
N ASP A 99 -3.61 11.08 0.05
CA ASP A 99 -2.25 11.07 -0.50
C ASP A 99 -1.54 9.75 -0.18
N ALA A 100 -1.61 9.30 1.07
CA ALA A 100 -0.93 8.08 1.51
C ALA A 100 -1.48 6.83 0.80
N PHE A 101 -2.80 6.69 0.71
CA PHE A 101 -3.40 5.56 0.01
C PHE A 101 -3.12 5.61 -1.50
N GLY A 102 -3.06 6.81 -2.08
CA GLY A 102 -2.65 6.99 -3.47
C GLY A 102 -1.23 6.49 -3.73
N TRP A 103 -0.27 6.85 -2.88
CA TRP A 103 1.10 6.39 -2.99
C TRP A 103 1.21 4.87 -2.75
N ALA A 104 0.47 4.33 -1.77
CA ALA A 104 0.47 2.90 -1.49
C ALA A 104 -0.08 2.10 -2.68
N ALA A 105 -1.17 2.55 -3.29
CA ALA A 105 -1.73 1.93 -4.49
C ALA A 105 -0.74 1.98 -5.65
N THR A 106 -0.08 3.11 -5.85
CA THR A 106 0.92 3.30 -6.90
C THR A 106 2.09 2.34 -6.71
N TYR A 107 2.59 2.21 -5.49
CA TYR A 107 3.68 1.28 -5.18
C TYR A 107 3.29 -0.17 -5.52
N CYS A 108 2.10 -0.59 -5.13
CA CYS A 108 1.60 -1.94 -5.43
C CYS A 108 1.47 -2.17 -6.95
N ARG A 109 1.03 -1.16 -7.70
CA ARG A 109 0.94 -1.25 -9.17
C ARG A 109 2.32 -1.35 -9.82
N LEU A 110 3.32 -0.63 -9.31
CA LEU A 110 4.68 -0.72 -9.81
C LEU A 110 5.27 -2.12 -9.57
N MET A 111 5.03 -2.69 -8.40
CA MET A 111 5.43 -4.06 -8.10
C MET A 111 4.71 -5.06 -9.02
N LEU A 112 3.41 -4.87 -9.22
CA LEU A 112 2.59 -5.72 -10.09
C LEU A 112 3.13 -5.70 -11.53
N GLU A 113 3.45 -4.53 -12.05
CA GLU A 113 4.02 -4.39 -13.38
C GLU A 113 5.37 -5.08 -13.49
N ARG A 114 6.23 -4.93 -12.47
CA ARG A 114 7.52 -5.62 -12.42
C ARG A 114 7.34 -7.14 -12.49
N GLU A 115 6.41 -7.69 -11.73
CA GLU A 115 6.16 -9.13 -11.71
C GLU A 115 5.59 -9.63 -13.05
N ARG A 116 4.72 -8.85 -13.67
CA ARG A 116 4.19 -9.18 -15.01
C ARG A 116 5.28 -9.19 -16.07
N ARG A 117 6.23 -8.27 -15.99
CA ARG A 117 7.39 -8.24 -16.91
C ARG A 117 8.27 -9.47 -16.73
N HIS A 118 8.52 -9.88 -15.48
CA HIS A 118 9.29 -11.09 -15.17
C HIS A 118 8.59 -12.33 -15.69
N GLU A 119 7.28 -12.44 -15.53
CA GLU A 119 6.50 -13.55 -16.04
C GLU A 119 6.57 -13.62 -17.56
N GLY A 120 6.45 -12.49 -18.24
CA GLY A 120 6.59 -12.40 -19.71
C GLY A 120 7.97 -12.83 -20.17
N LYS A 121 9.02 -12.43 -19.46
CA LYS A 121 10.41 -12.82 -19.78
C LYS A 121 10.62 -14.32 -19.63
N GLU A 122 10.13 -14.92 -18.58
CA GLU A 122 10.21 -16.36 -18.34
C GLU A 122 9.52 -17.15 -19.46
N ARG A 123 8.38 -16.66 -19.94
CA ARG A 123 7.66 -17.27 -21.07
C ARG A 123 8.43 -17.18 -22.37
N ASN A 124 9.15 -16.09 -22.59
CA ASN A 124 9.92 -15.88 -23.82
C ASN A 124 11.23 -16.65 -23.83
N ASP A 125 11.77 -16.98 -22.67
CA ASP A 125 13.01 -17.74 -22.52
C ASP A 125 12.79 -19.26 -22.53
N ALA A 126 11.56 -19.71 -22.60
CA ALA A 126 11.22 -21.15 -22.63
C ALA A 126 11.26 -21.71 -24.09
#